data_d836d9843091ed2f2a0874ee67442cb5
#
_entry.id   d836d9843091ed2f2a0874ee67442cb5
#
_cell.length_a   1.000
_cell.length_b   1.000
_cell.length_c   1.000
_cell.angle_alpha   90.00
_cell.angle_beta   90.00
_cell.angle_gamma   90.00
#
_symmetry.space_group_name_H-M   'P 1'
#
loop_
_entity.id
_entity.type
_entity.pdbx_description
1 polymer ?
#
loop_
_entity_poly.entity_id
_entity_poly.type
_entity_poly.pdbx_seq_one_letter_code
_entity_poly.pdbx_strand_id
1 'polypeptide(L)'
;MGKYFADVHASHESQFQNLPHGLADTDEILACRAKPQTYENLLELADALCWQLRFREAIDVLTQAVKLEPERMEAYRKRGPKYLDTLQFEQALADYTHCEQADGVSVMSRYRIGMAHYLMGKYD
;
A
#
# COMPACT_ATOMS: atom_id res chain seq x y z
N MET A 1 11.62 21.46 21.31
CA MET A 1 10.88 20.61 20.44
C MET A 1 11.02 20.99 18.98
N GLY A 2 11.25 22.23 18.71
CA GLY A 2 11.49 22.63 17.35
C GLY A 2 12.58 21.82 16.70
N LYS A 3 13.64 21.63 17.43
CA LYS A 3 14.71 20.84 16.89
C LYS A 3 14.27 19.38 16.67
N TYR A 4 13.60 18.81 17.63
CA TYR A 4 13.12 17.47 17.47
C TYR A 4 12.19 17.38 16.28
N PHE A 5 11.27 18.30 16.19
CA PHE A 5 10.31 18.28 15.13
C PHE A 5 10.90 18.74 13.81
N ALA A 6 11.75 19.72 13.87
CA ALA A 6 12.39 20.22 12.68
C ALA A 6 13.44 19.24 12.19
N ASP A 7 14.19 18.68 13.09
CA ASP A 7 15.12 17.65 12.70
C ASP A 7 14.41 16.42 12.28
N VAL A 8 13.34 16.16 12.95
CA VAL A 8 12.51 15.07 12.56
C VAL A 8 11.92 15.35 11.21
N HIS A 9 11.75 16.57 10.85
CA HIS A 9 11.29 16.85 9.52
C HIS A 9 12.40 16.97 8.55
N ALA A 10 13.40 17.66 8.94
CA ALA A 10 14.48 17.90 8.05
C ALA A 10 15.26 16.65 7.89
N SER A 11 15.67 16.12 8.93
CA SER A 11 16.32 14.87 8.86
C SER A 11 15.42 13.78 9.36
N HIS A 12 14.20 14.11 9.54
CA HIS A 12 13.24 13.19 10.02
C HIS A 12 12.92 12.10 9.02
N GLU A 13 12.72 12.46 7.79
CA GLU A 13 12.53 11.45 6.77
C GLU A 13 13.71 10.54 6.68
N SER A 14 14.89 11.12 6.77
CA SER A 14 16.11 10.33 6.80
C SER A 14 16.11 9.40 7.99
N GLN A 15 15.72 9.91 9.15
CA GLN A 15 15.66 9.09 10.34
C GLN A 15 14.64 7.97 10.20
N PHE A 16 13.48 8.28 9.71
CA PHE A 16 12.46 7.25 9.54
C PHE A 16 12.81 6.24 8.48
N GLN A 17 13.65 6.60 7.56
CA GLN A 17 14.13 5.65 6.57
C GLN A 17 15.23 4.79 7.11
N ASN A 18 16.06 5.35 7.97
CA ASN A 18 17.24 4.66 8.45
C ASN A 18 17.05 4.02 9.79
N LEU A 19 16.10 4.52 10.55
CA LEU A 19 15.90 4.02 11.89
C LEU A 19 14.71 3.11 11.91
N PRO A 20 14.95 1.91 12.33
CA PRO A 20 13.84 0.98 12.49
C PRO A 20 12.97 1.33 13.67
N HIS A 21 13.41 2.20 14.58
CA HIS A 21 12.64 2.42 15.79
C HIS A 21 11.33 3.13 15.50
N GLY A 22 11.33 4.08 14.61
CA GLY A 22 10.08 4.64 14.18
C GLY A 22 9.30 3.64 13.36
N LEU A 23 10.01 2.70 12.75
CA LEU A 23 9.47 1.77 11.80
C LEU A 23 9.92 0.33 12.08
N ALA A 24 10.21 0.05 13.35
CA ALA A 24 10.60 -1.30 13.73
C ALA A 24 9.43 -2.25 13.49
N ASP A 25 9.75 -3.44 13.04
CA ASP A 25 8.73 -4.46 12.84
C ASP A 25 8.10 -4.82 14.17
N THR A 26 6.78 -4.84 14.20
CA THR A 26 6.05 -5.36 15.34
C THR A 26 6.17 -6.87 15.39
N ASP A 27 5.78 -7.46 16.51
CA ASP A 27 5.80 -8.91 16.63
C ASP A 27 4.96 -9.56 15.54
N GLU A 28 3.84 -8.93 15.20
CA GLU A 28 2.98 -9.44 14.14
C GLU A 28 3.69 -9.42 12.79
N ILE A 29 4.35 -8.32 12.48
CA ILE A 29 5.09 -8.22 11.21
C ILE A 29 6.22 -9.24 11.17
N LEU A 30 6.95 -9.38 12.27
CA LEU A 30 8.03 -10.36 12.33
C LEU A 30 7.51 -11.78 12.13
N ALA A 31 6.36 -12.08 12.75
CA ALA A 31 5.76 -13.39 12.58
C ALA A 31 5.35 -13.64 11.13
N CYS A 32 4.78 -12.61 10.49
CA CYS A 32 4.39 -12.74 9.08
C CYS A 32 5.62 -12.91 8.18
N ARG A 33 6.71 -12.20 8.45
CA ARG A 33 7.92 -12.31 7.64
C ARG A 33 8.57 -13.67 7.78
N ALA A 34 8.35 -14.35 8.90
CA ALA A 34 8.92 -15.67 9.13
C ALA A 34 8.21 -16.77 8.35
N LYS A 35 7.02 -16.50 7.84
CA LYS A 35 6.25 -17.48 7.08
C LYS A 35 6.76 -17.61 5.64
N PRO A 36 6.52 -18.75 5.00
CA PRO A 36 6.84 -18.87 3.57
C PRO A 36 6.12 -17.80 2.76
N GLN A 37 6.74 -17.34 1.69
CA GLN A 37 6.19 -16.24 0.91
C GLN A 37 5.21 -16.76 -0.13
N THR A 38 4.10 -17.29 0.34
CA THR A 38 2.98 -17.65 -0.52
C THR A 38 2.11 -16.44 -0.77
N TYR A 39 1.21 -16.53 -1.74
CA TYR A 39 0.30 -15.45 -2.04
C TYR A 39 -0.47 -15.02 -0.78
N GLU A 40 -1.06 -15.99 -0.08
CA GLU A 40 -1.85 -15.70 1.12
C GLU A 40 -1.02 -15.07 2.23
N ASN A 41 0.18 -15.58 2.43
CA ASN A 41 1.05 -15.05 3.48
C ASN A 41 1.54 -13.64 3.15
N LEU A 42 1.74 -13.35 1.87
CA LEU A 42 2.09 -11.98 1.46
C LEU A 42 0.92 -11.02 1.69
N LEU A 43 -0.32 -11.45 1.43
CA LEU A 43 -1.47 -10.62 1.74
C LEU A 43 -1.56 -10.31 3.23
N GLU A 44 -1.31 -11.32 4.06
CA GLU A 44 -1.31 -11.14 5.51
C GLU A 44 -0.23 -10.16 5.95
N LEU A 45 0.97 -10.30 5.41
CA LEU A 45 2.06 -9.37 5.71
C LEU A 45 1.70 -7.95 5.29
N ALA A 46 1.10 -7.79 4.13
CA ALA A 46 0.68 -6.47 3.66
C ALA A 46 -0.34 -5.85 4.61
N ASP A 47 -1.29 -6.63 5.10
CA ASP A 47 -2.27 -6.12 6.06
C ASP A 47 -1.60 -5.68 7.35
N ALA A 48 -0.65 -6.46 7.86
CA ALA A 48 0.09 -6.10 9.06
C ALA A 48 0.87 -4.79 8.88
N LEU A 49 1.49 -4.63 7.71
CA LEU A 49 2.20 -3.39 7.40
C LEU A 49 1.24 -2.21 7.32
N CYS A 50 0.06 -2.40 6.75
CA CYS A 50 -0.95 -1.34 6.66
C CYS A 50 -1.41 -0.88 8.05
N TRP A 51 -1.53 -1.80 9.00
CA TRP A 51 -1.90 -1.43 10.37
C TRP A 51 -0.88 -0.50 11.00
N GLN A 52 0.38 -0.56 10.54
CA GLN A 52 1.45 0.32 10.99
C GLN A 52 1.64 1.52 10.06
N LEU A 53 0.70 1.75 9.14
CA LEU A 53 0.74 2.84 8.17
C LEU A 53 1.97 2.79 7.26
N ARG A 54 2.53 1.61 7.08
CA ARG A 54 3.70 1.40 6.23
C ARG A 54 3.25 1.03 4.83
N PHE A 55 2.62 1.99 4.17
CA PHE A 55 1.90 1.74 2.92
C PHE A 55 2.83 1.40 1.76
N ARG A 56 3.99 2.03 1.69
CA ARG A 56 4.91 1.74 0.57
C ARG A 56 5.45 0.32 0.66
N GLU A 57 5.76 -0.13 1.86
CA GLU A 57 6.19 -1.50 2.06
C GLU A 57 5.06 -2.47 1.76
N ALA A 58 3.84 -2.12 2.15
CA ALA A 58 2.68 -2.95 1.84
C ALA A 58 2.48 -3.06 0.32
N ILE A 59 2.67 -1.96 -0.41
CA ILE A 59 2.58 -1.97 -1.86
C ILE A 59 3.63 -2.91 -2.46
N ASP A 60 4.85 -2.87 -1.96
CA ASP A 60 5.91 -3.75 -2.45
C ASP A 60 5.55 -5.22 -2.24
N VAL A 61 5.01 -5.53 -1.06
CA VAL A 61 4.61 -6.90 -0.74
C VAL A 61 3.45 -7.34 -1.63
N LEU A 62 2.47 -6.46 -1.82
CA LEU A 62 1.33 -6.77 -2.69
C LEU A 62 1.77 -6.92 -4.15
N THR A 63 2.76 -6.16 -4.57
CA THR A 63 3.32 -6.33 -5.91
C THR A 63 3.96 -7.70 -6.08
N GLN A 64 4.63 -8.19 -5.04
CA GLN A 64 5.15 -9.56 -5.07
C GLN A 64 4.02 -10.57 -5.19
N ALA A 65 2.93 -10.36 -4.46
CA ALA A 65 1.78 -11.26 -4.54
C ALA A 65 1.18 -11.27 -5.94
N VAL A 66 1.05 -10.10 -6.57
CA VAL A 66 0.57 -10.00 -7.94
C VAL A 66 1.47 -10.79 -8.89
N LYS A 67 2.78 -10.71 -8.70
CA LYS A 67 3.71 -11.45 -9.56
C LYS A 67 3.57 -12.97 -9.40
N LEU A 68 3.25 -13.42 -8.20
CA LEU A 68 3.07 -14.85 -7.96
C LEU A 68 1.79 -15.37 -8.60
N GLU A 69 0.70 -14.64 -8.48
CA GLU A 69 -0.60 -15.10 -8.99
C GLU A 69 -1.34 -13.92 -9.63
N PRO A 70 -0.96 -13.54 -10.83
CA PRO A 70 -1.50 -12.33 -11.47
C PRO A 70 -2.98 -12.40 -11.82
N GLU A 71 -3.59 -13.59 -11.83
CA GLU A 71 -5.02 -13.71 -12.11
C GLU A 71 -5.89 -13.50 -10.89
N ARG A 72 -5.32 -13.46 -9.70
CA ARG A 72 -6.10 -13.28 -8.47
C ARG A 72 -6.22 -11.80 -8.18
N MET A 73 -7.47 -11.36 -8.00
CA MET A 73 -7.75 -9.93 -7.87
C MET A 73 -7.52 -9.37 -6.46
N GLU A 74 -7.38 -10.21 -5.49
CA GLU A 74 -7.32 -9.78 -4.10
C GLU A 74 -6.17 -8.82 -3.81
N ALA A 75 -4.99 -9.12 -4.34
CA ALA A 75 -3.83 -8.25 -4.15
C ALA A 75 -4.04 -6.88 -4.84
N TYR A 76 -4.67 -6.88 -6.01
CA TYR A 76 -4.98 -5.60 -6.68
C TYR A 76 -5.98 -4.79 -5.87
N ARG A 77 -7.00 -5.46 -5.31
CA ARG A 77 -8.01 -4.76 -4.50
C ARG A 77 -7.38 -4.13 -3.26
N LYS A 78 -6.39 -4.78 -2.70
CA LYS A 78 -5.69 -4.24 -1.52
C LYS A 78 -4.70 -3.16 -1.91
N ARG A 79 -4.05 -3.31 -3.06
CA ARG A 79 -2.99 -2.39 -3.48
C ARG A 79 -3.53 -1.05 -3.98
N GLY A 80 -4.66 -1.07 -4.68
CA GLY A 80 -5.24 0.17 -5.23
C GLY A 80 -5.40 1.27 -4.20
N PRO A 81 -6.10 1.01 -3.08
CA PRO A 81 -6.23 2.03 -2.04
C PRO A 81 -4.90 2.51 -1.47
N LYS A 82 -3.90 1.64 -1.39
CA LYS A 82 -2.59 2.05 -0.88
C LYS A 82 -1.87 2.96 -1.87
N TYR A 83 -2.07 2.74 -3.15
CA TYR A 83 -1.57 3.68 -4.13
C TYR A 83 -2.22 5.06 -3.97
N LEU A 84 -3.52 5.13 -3.67
CA LEU A 84 -4.15 6.41 -3.37
C LEU A 84 -3.54 7.05 -2.13
N ASP A 85 -3.33 6.26 -1.08
CA ASP A 85 -2.77 6.76 0.17
C ASP A 85 -1.37 7.32 0.00
N THR A 86 -0.65 6.87 -1.01
CA THR A 86 0.70 7.33 -1.30
C THR A 86 0.74 8.27 -2.50
N LEU A 87 -0.41 8.78 -2.92
CA LEU A 87 -0.55 9.76 -4.00
C LEU A 87 -0.08 9.23 -5.36
N GLN A 88 -0.18 7.93 -5.57
CA GLN A 88 0.16 7.29 -6.83
C GLN A 88 -1.14 6.97 -7.57
N PHE A 89 -1.76 8.02 -8.09
CA PHE A 89 -3.14 7.95 -8.60
C PHE A 89 -3.27 7.11 -9.85
N GLU A 90 -2.31 7.20 -10.76
CA GLU A 90 -2.38 6.43 -12.00
C GLU A 90 -2.29 4.94 -11.72
N GLN A 91 -1.43 4.56 -10.80
CA GLN A 91 -1.30 3.16 -10.41
C GLN A 91 -2.57 2.68 -9.72
N ALA A 92 -3.15 3.52 -8.86
CA ALA A 92 -4.41 3.18 -8.22
C ALA A 92 -5.52 2.97 -9.26
N LEU A 93 -5.59 3.87 -10.23
CA LEU A 93 -6.58 3.77 -11.29
C LEU A 93 -6.40 2.48 -12.09
N ALA A 94 -5.16 2.12 -12.38
CA ALA A 94 -4.88 0.89 -13.10
C ALA A 94 -5.37 -0.34 -12.32
N ASP A 95 -5.11 -0.38 -11.01
CA ASP A 95 -5.56 -1.50 -10.19
C ASP A 95 -7.08 -1.57 -10.11
N TYR A 96 -7.74 -0.43 -9.93
CA TYR A 96 -9.20 -0.38 -9.85
C TYR A 96 -9.84 -0.78 -11.17
N THR A 97 -9.28 -0.32 -12.27
CA THR A 97 -9.79 -0.66 -13.59
C THR A 97 -9.62 -2.16 -13.86
N HIS A 98 -8.47 -2.68 -13.48
CA HIS A 98 -8.20 -4.11 -13.65
C HIS A 98 -9.21 -4.95 -12.87
N CYS A 99 -9.50 -4.56 -11.63
CA CYS A 99 -10.48 -5.26 -10.80
C CYS A 99 -11.88 -5.15 -11.41
N GLU A 100 -12.24 -3.98 -11.91
CA GLU A 100 -13.56 -3.79 -12.52
C GLU A 100 -13.71 -4.65 -13.77
N GLN A 101 -12.68 -4.77 -14.57
CA GLN A 101 -12.71 -5.62 -15.75
C GLN A 101 -12.91 -7.09 -15.39
N ALA A 102 -12.34 -7.51 -14.29
CA ALA A 102 -12.45 -8.90 -13.85
C ALA A 102 -13.77 -9.17 -13.11
N ASP A 103 -14.18 -8.26 -12.25
CA ASP A 103 -15.29 -8.48 -11.34
C ASP A 103 -16.60 -7.87 -11.83
N GLY A 104 -16.55 -7.00 -12.81
CA GLY A 104 -17.71 -6.28 -13.32
C GLY A 104 -17.88 -4.91 -12.66
N VAL A 105 -18.70 -4.09 -13.28
CA VAL A 105 -18.97 -2.73 -12.82
C VAL A 105 -19.87 -2.77 -11.60
N SER A 106 -19.54 -1.98 -10.60
CA SER A 106 -20.34 -1.84 -9.39
C SER A 106 -20.31 -0.38 -8.94
N VAL A 107 -21.19 -0.04 -8.00
CA VAL A 107 -21.17 1.30 -7.41
C VAL A 107 -19.81 1.57 -6.79
N MET A 108 -19.27 0.58 -6.10
CA MET A 108 -17.97 0.75 -5.42
C MET A 108 -16.82 0.90 -6.43
N SER A 109 -16.83 0.13 -7.51
CA SER A 109 -15.78 0.26 -8.52
C SER A 109 -15.84 1.63 -9.19
N ARG A 110 -17.05 2.12 -9.48
CA ARG A 110 -17.21 3.45 -10.07
C ARG A 110 -16.79 4.54 -9.09
N TYR A 111 -17.10 4.37 -7.83
CA TYR A 111 -16.70 5.33 -6.80
C TYR A 111 -15.17 5.42 -6.71
N ARG A 112 -14.50 4.27 -6.68
CA ARG A 112 -13.04 4.24 -6.56
C ARG A 112 -12.36 4.84 -7.78
N ILE A 113 -12.83 4.50 -8.97
CA ILE A 113 -12.28 5.04 -10.20
C ILE A 113 -12.52 6.54 -10.26
N GLY A 114 -13.75 6.98 -9.91
CA GLY A 114 -14.07 8.39 -9.88
C GLY A 114 -13.22 9.17 -8.88
N MET A 115 -12.97 8.58 -7.71
CA MET A 115 -12.14 9.21 -6.70
C MET A 115 -10.70 9.35 -7.19
N ALA A 116 -10.18 8.33 -7.85
CA ALA A 116 -8.83 8.40 -8.41
C ALA A 116 -8.71 9.52 -9.44
N HIS A 117 -9.68 9.63 -10.33
CA HIS A 117 -9.70 10.72 -11.32
C HIS A 117 -9.83 12.09 -10.65
N TYR A 118 -10.69 12.20 -9.65
CA TYR A 118 -10.85 13.45 -8.93
C TYR A 118 -9.54 13.90 -8.30
N LEU A 119 -8.85 12.97 -7.65
CA LEU A 119 -7.58 13.29 -6.99
C LEU A 119 -6.49 13.61 -8.00
N MET A 120 -6.48 12.94 -9.14
CA MET A 120 -5.54 13.27 -10.21
C MET A 120 -5.73 14.71 -10.66
N GLY A 121 -6.97 15.12 -10.88
CA GLY A 121 -7.25 16.49 -11.28
C GLY A 121 -6.95 17.51 -10.21
N LYS A 122 -7.05 17.12 -8.94
CA LYS A 122 -6.82 18.05 -7.84
C LYS A 122 -5.35 18.26 -7.54
N TYR A 123 -4.52 17.23 -7.69
CA TYR A 123 -3.13 17.28 -7.26
C TYR A 123 -2.13 17.19 -8.39
N ASP A 124 -2.58 17.06 -9.61
CA ASP A 124 -1.73 17.14 -10.80
C ASP A 124 -1.80 18.57 -11.43
#